data_a77674bbcb6001ca675fab9ce48cacb1
#
_entry.id   a77674bbcb6001ca675fab9ce48cacb1
#
_cell.length_a   1.000
_cell.length_b   1.000
_cell.length_c   1.000
_cell.angle_alpha   90.00
_cell.angle_beta   90.00
_cell.angle_gamma   90.00
#
_symmetry.space_group_name_H-M   'P 1'
#
loop_
_entity.id
_entity.type
_entity.pdbx_description
1 polymer ?
#
loop_
_entity_poly.entity_id
_entity_poly.type
_entity_poly.pdbx_seq_one_letter_code
_entity_poly.pdbx_strand_id
1 'polypeptide(L)'
;MRKYLFIIPITIIFLFASIITYLNFFGIKTDKFNKLIYSKISQINPKLSSEINDVFIKLDIKEHTIKLETSNVKLQIAEEYLYLDKIISKLSISNLFNNRSIQSLEILLREDEISNFKSFISEYDYDFSRELILSQIKKGKIKASIVLDFQNNNKTFDYSILGKVTNAQINLLNKGELEKISFNFISDQKQHFINDLQFIYEDINFNSETISVKKHDNSFIINGDISNKKQVFDIKKIQRNLDYNFDFIENSKVNLSSNNKFSFSLINKKKIDKFELKSKINFDEIKFNKNLNLPININNGELKIDYKNHIFDINVNSKIYFLSDEKKQPNLGDAKFLISKKKK
;
A
#
# COMPACT_ATOMS: atom_id res chain seq x y z
N MET A 1 -69.30 10.84 -2.17
CA MET A 1 -68.38 10.33 -3.22
C MET A 1 -67.07 11.12 -3.38
N ARG A 2 -67.04 12.47 -3.37
CA ARG A 2 -65.77 13.24 -3.56
C ARG A 2 -64.64 12.96 -2.60
N LYS A 3 -64.89 12.60 -1.34
CA LYS A 3 -63.80 12.34 -0.33
C LYS A 3 -63.03 11.04 -0.64
N TYR A 4 -63.62 10.02 -1.17
CA TYR A 4 -62.94 8.76 -1.50
C TYR A 4 -62.04 8.89 -2.76
N LEU A 5 -62.33 9.86 -3.64
CA LEU A 5 -61.55 10.10 -4.85
C LEU A 5 -60.11 10.51 -4.56
N PHE A 6 -59.84 11.18 -3.41
CA PHE A 6 -58.51 11.59 -2.96
C PHE A 6 -57.82 10.55 -2.08
N ILE A 7 -58.59 9.71 -1.35
CA ILE A 7 -58.02 8.72 -0.44
C ILE A 7 -57.29 7.62 -1.22
N ILE A 8 -57.88 7.15 -2.34
CA ILE A 8 -57.28 6.07 -3.15
C ILE A 8 -55.88 6.44 -3.67
N PRO A 9 -55.66 7.60 -4.35
CA PRO A 9 -54.31 7.94 -4.83
C PRO A 9 -53.30 8.18 -3.68
N ILE A 10 -53.75 8.74 -2.55
CA ILE A 10 -52.85 8.93 -1.38
C ILE A 10 -52.43 7.57 -0.82
N THR A 11 -53.36 6.62 -0.69
CA THR A 11 -53.03 5.26 -0.22
C THR A 11 -52.08 4.54 -1.17
N ILE A 12 -52.29 4.68 -2.50
CA ILE A 12 -51.38 4.13 -3.50
C ILE A 12 -50.00 4.73 -3.39
N ILE A 13 -49.87 6.05 -3.26
CA ILE A 13 -48.60 6.75 -3.10
C ILE A 13 -47.88 6.27 -1.81
N PHE A 14 -48.63 6.17 -0.71
CA PHE A 14 -48.06 5.67 0.56
C PHE A 14 -47.57 4.22 0.45
N LEU A 15 -48.33 3.36 -0.23
CA LEU A 15 -47.95 1.97 -0.47
C LEU A 15 -46.71 1.88 -1.36
N PHE A 16 -46.61 2.67 -2.43
CA PHE A 16 -45.40 2.77 -3.25
C PHE A 16 -44.20 3.28 -2.45
N ALA A 17 -44.35 4.34 -1.65
CA ALA A 17 -43.29 4.87 -0.79
C ALA A 17 -42.84 3.80 0.21
N SER A 18 -43.73 3.04 0.81
CA SER A 18 -43.43 1.94 1.71
C SER A 18 -42.63 0.82 1.01
N ILE A 19 -43.04 0.42 -0.19
CA ILE A 19 -42.36 -0.61 -0.99
C ILE A 19 -40.92 -0.11 -1.35
N ILE A 20 -40.79 1.11 -1.82
CA ILE A 20 -39.49 1.71 -2.16
C ILE A 20 -38.59 1.77 -0.94
N THR A 21 -39.13 2.21 0.21
CA THR A 21 -38.39 2.25 1.49
C THR A 21 -37.96 0.84 1.91
N TYR A 22 -38.86 -0.14 1.84
CA TYR A 22 -38.52 -1.53 2.15
C TYR A 22 -37.41 -2.07 1.25
N LEU A 23 -37.51 -1.86 -0.06
CA LEU A 23 -36.47 -2.27 -1.03
C LEU A 23 -35.14 -1.60 -0.79
N ASN A 24 -35.16 -0.33 -0.35
CA ASN A 24 -33.93 0.40 -0.10
C ASN A 24 -33.20 -0.11 1.16
N PHE A 25 -33.93 -0.47 2.23
CA PHE A 25 -33.31 -0.88 3.50
C PHE A 25 -33.14 -2.40 3.63
N PHE A 26 -34.14 -3.18 3.29
CA PHE A 26 -34.18 -4.62 3.55
C PHE A 26 -33.86 -5.45 2.29
N GLY A 27 -34.40 -5.05 1.15
CA GLY A 27 -34.27 -5.81 -0.09
C GLY A 27 -35.18 -7.05 -0.16
N ILE A 28 -35.16 -7.73 -1.32
CA ILE A 28 -35.89 -8.98 -1.55
C ILE A 28 -34.89 -10.08 -1.88
N LYS A 29 -34.99 -11.19 -1.17
CA LYS A 29 -34.19 -12.39 -1.41
C LYS A 29 -34.60 -13.05 -2.72
N THR A 30 -33.64 -13.45 -3.55
CA THR A 30 -33.87 -14.15 -4.82
C THR A 30 -32.64 -14.95 -5.24
N ASP A 31 -32.88 -16.00 -6.03
CA ASP A 31 -31.85 -16.80 -6.69
C ASP A 31 -31.72 -16.50 -8.19
N LYS A 32 -32.66 -15.71 -8.75
CA LYS A 32 -32.74 -15.45 -10.19
C LYS A 32 -31.50 -14.77 -10.79
N PHE A 33 -30.70 -14.09 -9.98
CA PHE A 33 -29.52 -13.38 -10.42
C PHE A 33 -28.20 -14.13 -10.14
N ASN A 34 -28.25 -15.30 -9.48
CA ASN A 34 -27.06 -16.08 -9.20
C ASN A 34 -26.27 -16.36 -10.49
N LYS A 35 -26.94 -16.83 -11.55
CA LYS A 35 -26.30 -17.12 -12.85
C LYS A 35 -25.61 -15.89 -13.46
N LEU A 36 -26.20 -14.70 -13.28
CA LEU A 36 -25.64 -13.45 -13.79
C LEU A 36 -24.34 -13.08 -13.06
N ILE A 37 -24.32 -13.21 -11.73
CA ILE A 37 -23.13 -12.97 -10.91
C ILE A 37 -22.05 -14.01 -11.24
N TYR A 38 -22.41 -15.30 -11.34
CA TYR A 38 -21.49 -16.36 -11.76
C TYR A 38 -20.86 -16.08 -13.13
N SER A 39 -21.67 -15.68 -14.12
CA SER A 39 -21.14 -15.39 -15.45
C SER A 39 -20.15 -14.24 -15.45
N LYS A 40 -20.34 -13.24 -14.60
CA LYS A 40 -19.42 -12.12 -14.46
C LYS A 40 -18.13 -12.51 -13.74
N ILE A 41 -18.20 -13.32 -12.70
CA ILE A 41 -17.02 -13.87 -12.00
C ILE A 41 -16.20 -14.74 -12.98
N SER A 42 -16.84 -15.64 -13.74
CA SER A 42 -16.16 -16.47 -14.75
C SER A 42 -15.60 -15.66 -15.92
N GLN A 43 -16.14 -14.48 -16.22
CA GLN A 43 -15.58 -13.56 -17.21
C GLN A 43 -14.25 -12.96 -16.75
N ILE A 44 -14.06 -12.77 -15.44
CA ILE A 44 -12.79 -12.30 -14.85
C ILE A 44 -11.72 -13.36 -15.03
N ASN A 45 -12.05 -14.60 -14.68
CA ASN A 45 -11.19 -15.75 -14.91
C ASN A 45 -12.05 -17.02 -15.01
N PRO A 46 -11.96 -17.78 -16.13
CA PRO A 46 -12.76 -19.00 -16.32
C PRO A 46 -12.47 -20.12 -15.31
N LYS A 47 -11.32 -20.08 -14.64
CA LYS A 47 -10.95 -21.06 -13.60
C LYS A 47 -11.61 -20.77 -12.25
N LEU A 48 -12.17 -19.54 -12.06
CA LEU A 48 -12.84 -19.17 -10.82
C LEU A 48 -14.23 -19.81 -10.75
N SER A 49 -14.49 -20.48 -9.67
CA SER A 49 -15.83 -20.86 -9.23
C SER A 49 -16.22 -20.09 -7.97
N SER A 50 -17.52 -19.98 -7.72
CA SER A 50 -18.02 -19.29 -6.54
C SER A 50 -19.22 -20.01 -5.96
N GLU A 51 -19.27 -20.13 -4.65
CA GLU A 51 -20.46 -20.58 -3.92
C GLU A 51 -21.19 -19.35 -3.42
N ILE A 52 -22.36 -19.08 -4.03
CA ILE A 52 -23.24 -17.96 -3.70
C ILE A 52 -24.52 -18.53 -3.12
N ASN A 53 -24.83 -18.17 -1.89
CA ASN A 53 -26.03 -18.64 -1.23
C ASN A 53 -27.24 -17.78 -1.63
N ASP A 54 -27.41 -16.66 -0.98
CA ASP A 54 -28.58 -15.80 -1.11
C ASP A 54 -28.19 -14.44 -1.73
N VAL A 55 -28.95 -14.05 -2.75
CA VAL A 55 -28.83 -12.72 -3.34
C VAL A 55 -30.02 -11.88 -2.92
N PHE A 56 -29.77 -10.68 -2.44
CA PHE A 56 -30.76 -9.68 -2.09
C PHE A 56 -30.79 -8.57 -3.12
N ILE A 57 -31.98 -8.32 -3.67
CA ILE A 57 -32.22 -7.16 -4.54
C ILE A 57 -32.53 -5.97 -3.66
N LYS A 58 -31.74 -4.91 -3.77
CA LYS A 58 -31.98 -3.62 -3.13
C LYS A 58 -32.10 -2.52 -4.16
N LEU A 59 -32.90 -1.52 -3.86
CA LEU A 59 -33.02 -0.32 -4.67
C LEU A 59 -32.13 0.78 -4.07
N ASP A 60 -31.19 1.32 -4.83
CA ASP A 60 -30.47 2.52 -4.44
C ASP A 60 -31.09 3.74 -5.12
N ILE A 61 -31.85 4.50 -4.34
CA ILE A 61 -32.57 5.67 -4.85
C ILE A 61 -31.59 6.79 -5.22
N LYS A 62 -30.49 6.95 -4.48
CA LYS A 62 -29.50 8.02 -4.72
C LYS A 62 -28.75 7.82 -6.04
N GLU A 63 -28.36 6.59 -6.31
CA GLU A 63 -27.61 6.24 -7.52
C GLU A 63 -28.51 5.84 -8.70
N HIS A 64 -29.84 5.76 -8.50
CA HIS A 64 -30.81 5.26 -9.48
C HIS A 64 -30.42 3.87 -10.02
N THR A 65 -29.93 3.00 -9.14
CA THR A 65 -29.46 1.67 -9.49
C THR A 65 -30.16 0.59 -8.66
N ILE A 66 -30.13 -0.62 -9.17
CA ILE A 66 -30.47 -1.81 -8.42
C ILE A 66 -29.18 -2.47 -7.98
N LYS A 67 -29.06 -2.75 -6.69
CA LYS A 67 -27.97 -3.50 -6.09
C LYS A 67 -28.36 -4.94 -5.87
N LEU A 68 -27.55 -5.86 -6.37
CA LEU A 68 -27.61 -7.28 -6.03
C LEU A 68 -26.53 -7.54 -5.00
N GLU A 69 -26.90 -7.81 -3.77
CA GLU A 69 -25.98 -8.06 -2.67
C GLU A 69 -26.00 -9.54 -2.29
N THR A 70 -24.81 -10.14 -2.16
CA THR A 70 -24.66 -11.47 -1.58
C THR A 70 -23.53 -11.45 -0.54
N SER A 71 -23.71 -12.14 0.56
CA SER A 71 -22.78 -12.18 1.68
C SER A 71 -22.22 -13.58 1.88
N ASN A 72 -21.06 -13.68 2.56
CA ASN A 72 -20.41 -14.95 2.87
C ASN A 72 -20.17 -15.80 1.62
N VAL A 73 -19.61 -15.18 0.59
CA VAL A 73 -19.30 -15.86 -0.67
C VAL A 73 -17.94 -16.54 -0.54
N LYS A 74 -17.85 -17.76 -1.07
CA LYS A 74 -16.61 -18.51 -1.18
C LYS A 74 -16.18 -18.51 -2.64
N LEU A 75 -15.04 -17.92 -2.95
CA LEU A 75 -14.38 -18.08 -4.24
C LEU A 75 -13.45 -19.28 -4.16
N GLN A 76 -13.40 -20.06 -5.23
CA GLN A 76 -12.53 -21.22 -5.35
C GLN A 76 -11.76 -21.20 -6.66
N ILE A 77 -10.48 -21.55 -6.61
CA ILE A 77 -9.65 -21.84 -7.76
C ILE A 77 -8.80 -23.07 -7.43
N ALA A 78 -8.92 -24.13 -8.23
CA ALA A 78 -8.35 -25.44 -7.90
C ALA A 78 -8.76 -25.90 -6.48
N GLU A 79 -7.81 -26.12 -5.59
CA GLU A 79 -8.05 -26.51 -4.19
C GLU A 79 -8.04 -25.31 -3.21
N GLU A 80 -7.73 -24.11 -3.69
CA GLU A 80 -7.59 -22.93 -2.85
C GLU A 80 -8.89 -22.12 -2.76
N TYR A 81 -9.13 -21.55 -1.59
CA TYR A 81 -10.36 -20.83 -1.28
C TYR A 81 -10.07 -19.43 -0.77
N LEU A 82 -10.93 -18.49 -1.17
CA LEU A 82 -10.94 -17.12 -0.65
C LEU A 82 -12.33 -16.76 -0.16
N TYR A 83 -12.44 -16.33 1.09
CA TYR A 83 -13.71 -15.93 1.67
C TYR A 83 -13.94 -14.43 1.50
N LEU A 84 -15.11 -14.09 0.98
CA LEU A 84 -15.55 -12.73 0.78
C LEU A 84 -16.62 -12.39 1.81
N ASP A 85 -16.55 -11.17 2.35
CA ASP A 85 -17.64 -10.66 3.19
C ASP A 85 -18.89 -10.42 2.35
N LYS A 86 -18.70 -9.82 1.16
CA LYS A 86 -19.81 -9.41 0.31
C LYS A 86 -19.40 -9.27 -1.15
N ILE A 87 -20.35 -9.54 -2.05
CA ILE A 87 -20.31 -9.07 -3.44
C ILE A 87 -21.52 -8.17 -3.66
N ILE A 88 -21.29 -6.99 -4.24
CA ILE A 88 -22.33 -6.03 -4.62
C ILE A 88 -22.25 -5.83 -6.13
N SER A 89 -23.30 -6.22 -6.85
CA SER A 89 -23.40 -5.98 -8.29
C SER A 89 -24.39 -4.86 -8.54
N LYS A 90 -24.01 -3.84 -9.33
CA LYS A 90 -24.88 -2.72 -9.68
C LYS A 90 -25.43 -2.90 -11.09
N LEU A 91 -26.73 -2.70 -11.23
CA LEU A 91 -27.43 -2.67 -12.49
C LEU A 91 -28.17 -1.34 -12.63
N SER A 92 -28.17 -0.73 -13.81
CA SER A 92 -29.07 0.38 -14.10
C SER A 92 -30.51 -0.12 -14.14
N ILE A 93 -31.45 0.70 -13.68
CA ILE A 93 -32.88 0.39 -13.74
C ILE A 93 -33.30 0.14 -15.19
N SER A 94 -32.79 0.89 -16.15
CA SER A 94 -33.06 0.67 -17.58
C SER A 94 -32.56 -0.68 -18.10
N ASN A 95 -31.42 -1.15 -17.60
CA ASN A 95 -30.82 -2.43 -17.99
C ASN A 95 -31.57 -3.65 -17.43
N LEU A 96 -32.33 -3.46 -16.35
CA LEU A 96 -33.17 -4.54 -15.80
C LEU A 96 -34.19 -5.07 -16.81
N PHE A 97 -34.74 -4.18 -17.62
CA PHE A 97 -35.78 -4.52 -18.61
C PHE A 97 -35.21 -4.93 -19.96
N ASN A 98 -34.06 -4.38 -20.37
CA ASN A 98 -33.52 -4.56 -21.71
C ASN A 98 -32.43 -5.67 -21.78
N ASN A 99 -31.34 -5.55 -21.10
CA ASN A 99 -30.18 -6.45 -21.27
C ASN A 99 -29.70 -7.12 -19.99
N ARG A 100 -30.22 -6.80 -18.81
CA ARG A 100 -29.79 -7.32 -17.48
C ARG A 100 -28.26 -7.34 -17.31
N SER A 101 -27.56 -6.34 -17.84
CA SER A 101 -26.11 -6.29 -17.75
C SER A 101 -25.66 -5.65 -16.43
N ILE A 102 -24.72 -6.29 -15.74
CA ILE A 102 -24.04 -5.71 -14.58
C ILE A 102 -23.13 -4.59 -15.07
N GLN A 103 -23.25 -3.39 -14.47
CA GLN A 103 -22.41 -2.24 -14.76
C GLN A 103 -21.11 -2.28 -13.95
N SER A 104 -21.22 -2.63 -12.68
CA SER A 104 -20.05 -2.76 -11.81
C SER A 104 -20.23 -3.90 -10.82
N LEU A 105 -19.10 -4.44 -10.39
CA LEU A 105 -19.01 -5.49 -9.38
C LEU A 105 -18.05 -5.01 -8.29
N GLU A 106 -18.54 -4.88 -7.08
CA GLU A 106 -17.72 -4.59 -5.90
C GLU A 106 -17.57 -5.87 -5.08
N ILE A 107 -16.33 -6.26 -4.83
CA ILE A 107 -15.95 -7.47 -4.10
C ILE A 107 -15.27 -7.02 -2.81
N LEU A 108 -15.86 -7.34 -1.67
CA LEU A 108 -15.33 -7.04 -0.35
C LEU A 108 -14.66 -8.28 0.22
N LEU A 109 -13.34 -8.26 0.29
CA LEU A 109 -12.55 -9.33 0.89
C LEU A 109 -12.70 -9.29 2.42
N ARG A 110 -12.93 -10.45 3.03
CA ARG A 110 -12.82 -10.59 4.47
C ARG A 110 -11.37 -10.33 4.89
N GLU A 111 -11.17 -9.74 6.08
CA GLU A 111 -9.83 -9.68 6.65
C GLU A 111 -9.32 -11.11 6.89
N ASP A 112 -8.21 -11.44 6.27
CA ASP A 112 -7.63 -12.79 6.33
C ASP A 112 -6.10 -12.71 6.34
N GLU A 113 -5.45 -13.82 6.67
CA GLU A 113 -4.00 -13.95 6.62
C GLU A 113 -3.50 -13.83 5.17
N ILE A 114 -2.39 -13.11 4.99
CA ILE A 114 -1.76 -12.94 3.66
C ILE A 114 -1.37 -14.30 3.06
N SER A 115 -1.05 -15.31 3.89
CA SER A 115 -0.75 -16.65 3.43
C SER A 115 -1.88 -17.29 2.61
N ASN A 116 -3.13 -17.17 3.08
CA ASN A 116 -4.30 -17.69 2.37
C ASN A 116 -4.52 -16.97 1.04
N PHE A 117 -4.37 -15.64 1.07
CA PHE A 117 -4.46 -14.83 -0.14
C PHE A 117 -3.35 -15.14 -1.15
N LYS A 118 -2.15 -15.42 -0.66
CA LYS A 118 -0.99 -15.79 -1.46
C LYS A 118 -1.24 -17.10 -2.23
N SER A 119 -1.68 -18.18 -1.55
CA SER A 119 -1.98 -19.45 -2.18
C SER A 119 -3.01 -19.29 -3.30
N PHE A 120 -4.09 -18.55 -3.02
CA PHE A 120 -5.14 -18.27 -4.01
C PHE A 120 -4.61 -17.51 -5.24
N ILE A 121 -3.74 -16.50 -5.05
CA ILE A 121 -3.14 -15.74 -6.16
C ILE A 121 -2.19 -16.60 -6.98
N SER A 122 -1.40 -17.46 -6.37
CA SER A 122 -0.47 -18.35 -7.07
C SER A 122 -1.21 -19.30 -8.04
N GLU A 123 -2.39 -19.76 -7.66
CA GLU A 123 -3.26 -20.57 -8.52
C GLU A 123 -3.97 -19.74 -9.62
N TYR A 124 -4.26 -18.46 -9.33
CA TYR A 124 -4.94 -17.58 -10.27
C TYR A 124 -4.10 -17.28 -11.52
N ASP A 125 -2.83 -16.90 -11.33
CA ASP A 125 -1.89 -16.54 -12.40
C ASP A 125 -0.46 -16.74 -11.92
N TYR A 126 0.17 -17.83 -12.31
CA TYR A 126 1.54 -18.15 -11.94
C TYR A 126 2.54 -17.24 -12.66
N ASP A 127 3.26 -16.41 -11.88
CA ASP A 127 4.41 -15.61 -12.32
C ASP A 127 5.57 -15.83 -11.35
N PHE A 128 6.68 -16.36 -11.83
CA PHE A 128 7.85 -16.67 -11.00
C PHE A 128 8.37 -15.46 -10.21
N SER A 129 8.38 -14.27 -10.82
CA SER A 129 8.84 -13.04 -10.14
C SER A 129 7.90 -12.66 -9.00
N ARG A 130 6.59 -12.83 -9.20
CA ARG A 130 5.57 -12.60 -8.17
C ARG A 130 5.70 -13.63 -7.04
N GLU A 131 5.88 -14.90 -7.38
CA GLU A 131 6.06 -15.97 -6.40
C GLU A 131 7.30 -15.74 -5.53
N LEU A 132 8.41 -15.30 -6.13
CA LEU A 132 9.62 -14.93 -5.39
C LEU A 132 9.35 -13.81 -4.38
N ILE A 133 8.58 -12.79 -4.74
CA ILE A 133 8.20 -11.68 -3.84
C ILE A 133 7.26 -12.19 -2.75
N LEU A 134 6.23 -12.93 -3.13
CA LEU A 134 5.25 -13.46 -2.20
C LEU A 134 5.90 -14.44 -1.19
N SER A 135 6.93 -15.21 -1.60
CA SER A 135 7.66 -16.11 -0.72
C SER A 135 8.39 -15.40 0.41
N GLN A 136 8.73 -14.11 0.24
CA GLN A 136 9.38 -13.32 1.28
C GLN A 136 8.40 -12.83 2.37
N ILE A 137 7.10 -12.85 2.10
CA ILE A 137 6.09 -12.43 3.09
C ILE A 137 5.82 -13.62 4.02
N LYS A 138 6.15 -13.46 5.30
CA LYS A 138 6.03 -14.53 6.32
C LYS A 138 4.66 -14.55 6.99
N LYS A 139 4.14 -13.39 7.33
CA LYS A 139 2.85 -13.23 8.01
C LYS A 139 2.25 -11.87 7.74
N GLY A 140 1.03 -11.66 8.20
CA GLY A 140 0.29 -10.40 8.12
C GLY A 140 -1.15 -10.65 7.70
N LYS A 141 -1.98 -9.62 7.87
CA LYS A 141 -3.39 -9.64 7.46
C LYS A 141 -3.65 -8.64 6.35
N ILE A 142 -4.58 -8.99 5.49
CA ILE A 142 -5.04 -8.13 4.40
C ILE A 142 -6.55 -8.03 4.41
N LYS A 143 -7.05 -6.83 4.15
CA LYS A 143 -8.46 -6.54 3.86
C LYS A 143 -8.52 -5.66 2.62
N ALA A 144 -9.41 -5.94 1.67
CA ALA A 144 -9.52 -5.13 0.47
C ALA A 144 -10.95 -5.06 -0.06
N SER A 145 -11.22 -4.00 -0.82
CA SER A 145 -12.38 -3.84 -1.69
C SER A 145 -11.89 -3.70 -3.12
N ILE A 146 -12.45 -4.49 -4.02
CA ILE A 146 -12.15 -4.48 -5.45
C ILE A 146 -13.41 -4.03 -6.18
N VAL A 147 -13.32 -2.96 -6.95
CA VAL A 147 -14.39 -2.49 -7.82
C VAL A 147 -14.00 -2.78 -9.27
N LEU A 148 -14.84 -3.50 -9.99
CA LEU A 148 -14.71 -3.78 -11.42
C LEU A 148 -15.79 -3.02 -12.16
N ASP A 149 -15.43 -2.22 -13.15
CA ASP A 149 -16.36 -1.43 -13.97
C ASP A 149 -16.44 -2.00 -15.39
N PHE A 150 -17.65 -2.38 -15.80
CA PHE A 150 -17.96 -2.99 -17.09
C PHE A 150 -18.68 -2.03 -18.06
N GLN A 151 -18.73 -0.73 -17.76
CA GLN A 151 -19.53 0.23 -18.54
C GLN A 151 -19.06 0.40 -19.99
N ASN A 152 -17.79 0.17 -20.26
CA ASN A 152 -17.27 0.19 -21.61
C ASN A 152 -17.51 -1.16 -22.27
N ASN A 153 -18.31 -1.18 -23.34
CA ASN A 153 -18.67 -2.37 -24.13
C ASN A 153 -17.47 -3.19 -24.68
N ASN A 154 -16.28 -2.91 -24.26
CA ASN A 154 -15.06 -3.62 -24.58
C ASN A 154 -14.92 -4.86 -23.71
N LYS A 155 -14.27 -5.89 -24.21
CA LYS A 155 -13.91 -7.13 -23.49
C LYS A 155 -13.03 -6.88 -22.25
N THR A 156 -12.68 -5.64 -21.96
CA THR A 156 -11.84 -5.18 -20.85
C THR A 156 -12.71 -4.45 -19.82
N PHE A 157 -12.39 -4.62 -18.56
CA PHE A 157 -13.00 -3.91 -17.45
C PHE A 157 -11.95 -3.02 -16.78
N ASP A 158 -12.35 -1.87 -16.26
CA ASP A 158 -11.54 -1.05 -15.39
C ASP A 158 -11.63 -1.57 -13.97
N TYR A 159 -10.55 -1.47 -13.22
CA TYR A 159 -10.55 -1.88 -11.82
C TYR A 159 -9.98 -0.80 -10.90
N SER A 160 -10.46 -0.80 -9.67
CA SER A 160 -9.93 -0.04 -8.55
C SER A 160 -9.90 -0.93 -7.32
N ILE A 161 -8.79 -0.94 -6.62
CA ILE A 161 -8.59 -1.72 -5.40
C ILE A 161 -8.24 -0.76 -4.28
N LEU A 162 -8.97 -0.85 -3.19
CA LEU A 162 -8.70 -0.16 -1.93
C LEU A 162 -8.43 -1.23 -0.89
N GLY A 163 -7.37 -1.06 -0.10
CA GLY A 163 -7.11 -2.07 0.91
C GLY A 163 -6.19 -1.60 2.01
N LYS A 164 -6.02 -2.49 2.99
CA LYS A 164 -5.17 -2.30 4.14
C LYS A 164 -4.41 -3.58 4.42
N VAL A 165 -3.12 -3.44 4.69
CA VAL A 165 -2.25 -4.49 5.22
C VAL A 165 -1.93 -4.15 6.67
N THR A 166 -1.96 -5.14 7.56
CA THR A 166 -1.66 -4.96 8.98
C THR A 166 -0.70 -6.03 9.48
N ASN A 167 0.27 -5.58 10.27
CA ASN A 167 1.23 -6.44 10.97
C ASN A 167 1.94 -7.47 10.07
N ALA A 168 2.27 -7.07 8.84
CA ALA A 168 3.00 -7.94 7.95
C ALA A 168 4.49 -8.03 8.33
N GLN A 169 5.14 -9.11 7.90
CA GLN A 169 6.56 -9.35 8.06
C GLN A 169 7.15 -9.82 6.74
N ILE A 170 8.24 -9.19 6.32
CA ILE A 170 8.91 -9.48 5.04
C ILE A 170 10.38 -9.77 5.30
N ASN A 171 10.89 -10.85 4.73
CA ASN A 171 12.30 -11.18 4.73
C ASN A 171 13.03 -10.46 3.57
N LEU A 172 14.13 -9.77 3.83
CA LEU A 172 14.91 -9.05 2.84
C LEU A 172 16.11 -9.86 2.31
N LEU A 173 15.95 -11.13 1.99
CA LEU A 173 16.98 -11.95 1.34
C LEU A 173 18.39 -11.71 1.91
N ASN A 174 18.66 -12.10 3.15
CA ASN A 174 19.94 -11.93 3.88
C ASN A 174 20.26 -10.49 4.35
N LYS A 175 19.37 -9.54 4.19
CA LYS A 175 19.52 -8.15 4.67
C LYS A 175 18.65 -7.84 5.90
N GLY A 176 18.16 -8.86 6.59
CA GLY A 176 17.28 -8.71 7.76
C GLY A 176 15.79 -8.84 7.43
N GLU A 177 14.96 -8.39 8.34
CA GLU A 177 13.51 -8.49 8.22
C GLU A 177 12.86 -7.12 8.42
N LEU A 178 11.81 -6.84 7.64
CA LEU A 178 10.88 -5.76 7.92
C LEU A 178 9.74 -6.33 8.76
N GLU A 179 9.51 -5.74 9.92
CA GLU A 179 8.51 -6.19 10.87
C GLU A 179 7.39 -5.18 11.06
N LYS A 180 6.24 -5.66 11.54
CA LYS A 180 5.06 -4.84 11.87
C LYS A 180 4.65 -3.90 10.74
N ILE A 181 4.82 -4.32 9.50
CA ILE A 181 4.47 -3.52 8.34
C ILE A 181 2.96 -3.32 8.32
N SER A 182 2.54 -2.06 8.25
CA SER A 182 1.13 -1.69 8.13
C SER A 182 1.00 -0.51 7.18
N PHE A 183 0.04 -0.57 6.26
CA PHE A 183 -0.23 0.50 5.29
C PHE A 183 -1.63 0.38 4.69
N ASN A 184 -2.12 1.48 4.16
CA ASN A 184 -3.28 1.51 3.28
C ASN A 184 -2.79 1.55 1.83
N PHE A 185 -3.53 0.94 0.90
CA PHE A 185 -3.18 1.01 -0.51
C PHE A 185 -4.38 1.30 -1.40
N ILE A 186 -4.10 1.99 -2.49
CA ILE A 186 -5.03 2.27 -3.57
C ILE A 186 -4.33 1.85 -4.86
N SER A 187 -5.02 1.11 -5.70
CA SER A 187 -4.45 0.58 -6.93
C SER A 187 -5.47 0.62 -8.06
N ASP A 188 -5.07 1.11 -9.21
CA ASP A 188 -5.81 1.04 -10.46
C ASP A 188 -4.88 0.60 -11.61
N GLN A 189 -5.37 0.63 -12.84
CA GLN A 189 -4.61 0.22 -14.02
C GLN A 189 -3.36 1.06 -14.31
N LYS A 190 -3.30 2.30 -13.81
CA LYS A 190 -2.28 3.29 -14.15
C LYS A 190 -1.36 3.65 -13.00
N GLN A 191 -1.89 3.56 -11.78
CA GLN A 191 -1.18 4.05 -10.60
C GLN A 191 -1.50 3.24 -9.35
N HIS A 192 -0.53 3.18 -8.46
CA HIS A 192 -0.66 2.53 -7.17
C HIS A 192 -0.11 3.47 -6.10
N PHE A 193 -0.80 3.57 -4.98
CA PHE A 193 -0.38 4.36 -3.82
C PHE A 193 -0.32 3.46 -2.60
N ILE A 194 0.73 3.64 -1.82
CA ILE A 194 0.89 3.11 -0.47
C ILE A 194 0.87 4.31 0.46
N ASN A 195 -0.10 4.39 1.34
CA ASN A 195 -0.29 5.49 2.27
C ASN A 195 -0.13 5.02 3.70
N ASP A 196 0.32 5.91 4.58
CA ASP A 196 0.46 5.67 6.01
C ASP A 196 1.32 4.44 6.33
N LEU A 197 2.36 4.20 5.52
CA LEU A 197 3.26 3.06 5.73
C LEU A 197 4.03 3.22 7.04
N GLN A 198 4.01 2.17 7.84
CA GLN A 198 4.78 2.03 9.06
C GLN A 198 5.45 0.66 9.06
N PHE A 199 6.69 0.60 9.51
CA PHE A 199 7.42 -0.65 9.66
C PHE A 199 8.57 -0.52 10.65
N ILE A 200 9.07 -1.65 11.13
CA ILE A 200 10.27 -1.73 11.95
C ILE A 200 11.36 -2.44 11.13
N TYR A 201 12.56 -1.89 11.13
CA TYR A 201 13.76 -2.50 10.61
C TYR A 201 14.90 -2.34 11.58
N GLU A 202 15.52 -3.44 12.01
CA GLU A 202 16.61 -3.45 13.02
C GLU A 202 16.27 -2.64 14.27
N ASP A 203 15.10 -2.85 14.85
CA ASP A 203 14.53 -2.14 16.01
C ASP A 203 14.24 -0.63 15.78
N ILE A 204 14.34 -0.15 14.54
CA ILE A 204 14.10 1.24 14.17
C ILE A 204 12.71 1.37 13.55
N ASN A 205 11.91 2.31 14.08
CA ASN A 205 10.58 2.59 13.52
C ASN A 205 10.71 3.57 12.36
N PHE A 206 10.20 3.16 11.21
CA PHE A 206 10.10 3.98 10.01
C PHE A 206 8.64 4.24 9.64
N ASN A 207 8.40 5.37 9.00
CA ASN A 207 7.12 5.74 8.45
C ASN A 207 7.29 6.42 7.08
N SER A 208 6.24 6.33 6.26
CA SER A 208 6.12 7.05 5.01
C SER A 208 4.69 7.55 4.89
N GLU A 209 4.51 8.80 4.47
CA GLU A 209 3.17 9.35 4.22
C GLU A 209 2.58 8.75 2.96
N THR A 210 3.36 8.74 1.87
CA THR A 210 2.89 8.21 0.59
C THR A 210 4.05 7.73 -0.27
N ILE A 211 3.92 6.50 -0.78
CA ILE A 211 4.73 6.00 -1.89
C ILE A 211 3.81 5.83 -3.10
N SER A 212 4.15 6.47 -4.20
CA SER A 212 3.41 6.37 -5.46
C SER A 212 4.18 5.60 -6.51
N VAL A 213 3.47 4.73 -7.23
CA VAL A 213 3.99 3.97 -8.37
C VAL A 213 3.10 4.28 -9.56
N LYS A 214 3.63 4.94 -10.58
CA LYS A 214 2.90 5.28 -11.80
C LYS A 214 3.45 4.50 -12.98
N LYS A 215 2.56 3.87 -13.71
CA LYS A 215 2.90 3.17 -14.94
C LYS A 215 3.07 4.18 -16.07
N HIS A 216 4.19 4.09 -16.79
CA HIS A 216 4.49 4.90 -17.96
C HIS A 216 5.10 4.00 -19.04
N ASP A 217 4.33 3.66 -20.06
CA ASP A 217 4.72 2.72 -21.13
C ASP A 217 5.34 1.42 -20.57
N ASN A 218 6.63 1.20 -20.79
CA ASN A 218 7.38 0.04 -20.34
C ASN A 218 8.12 0.25 -19.00
N SER A 219 7.81 1.33 -18.30
CA SER A 219 8.46 1.68 -17.03
C SER A 219 7.47 1.98 -15.93
N PHE A 220 7.94 1.91 -14.69
CA PHE A 220 7.23 2.40 -13.52
C PHE A 220 8.04 3.54 -12.91
N ILE A 221 7.42 4.66 -12.62
CA ILE A 221 8.03 5.76 -11.89
C ILE A 221 7.59 5.63 -10.43
N ILE A 222 8.55 5.49 -9.53
CA ILE A 222 8.33 5.29 -8.10
C ILE A 222 8.85 6.52 -7.37
N ASN A 223 7.98 7.16 -6.59
CA ASN A 223 8.31 8.30 -5.76
C ASN A 223 7.81 8.06 -4.35
N GLY A 224 8.55 8.50 -3.37
CA GLY A 224 8.12 8.37 -1.99
C GLY A 224 9.05 9.08 -1.01
N ASP A 225 8.67 8.99 0.24
CA ASP A 225 9.48 9.39 1.37
C ASP A 225 9.55 8.25 2.38
N ILE A 226 10.64 8.18 3.12
CA ILE A 226 10.77 7.33 4.31
C ILE A 226 11.45 8.14 5.39
N SER A 227 10.81 8.19 6.54
CA SER A 227 11.34 8.94 7.68
C SER A 227 11.34 8.11 8.96
N ASN A 228 12.17 8.51 9.90
CA ASN A 228 12.12 8.03 11.27
C ASN A 228 12.19 9.20 12.24
N LYS A 229 11.46 9.08 13.35
CA LYS A 229 11.60 9.99 14.49
C LYS A 229 12.94 9.73 15.18
N LYS A 230 13.38 10.69 16.01
CA LYS A 230 14.61 10.56 16.79
C LYS A 230 14.57 9.31 17.65
N GLN A 231 15.53 8.42 17.43
CA GLN A 231 15.68 7.16 18.16
C GLN A 231 17.13 6.67 18.11
N VAL A 232 17.44 5.66 18.91
CA VAL A 232 18.79 5.10 19.01
C VAL A 232 19.03 4.12 17.88
N PHE A 233 20.10 4.35 17.12
CA PHE A 233 20.60 3.46 16.08
C PHE A 233 21.83 2.72 16.58
N ASP A 234 21.87 1.42 16.39
CA ASP A 234 23.05 0.60 16.59
C ASP A 234 23.89 0.59 15.30
N ILE A 235 25.03 1.26 15.34
CA ILE A 235 25.91 1.40 14.17
C ILE A 235 26.41 0.04 13.67
N LYS A 236 26.67 -0.91 14.57
CA LYS A 236 27.14 -2.26 14.19
C LYS A 236 26.08 -3.05 13.43
N LYS A 237 24.79 -2.87 13.76
CA LYS A 237 23.69 -3.48 13.02
C LYS A 237 23.61 -2.91 11.60
N ILE A 238 23.75 -1.58 11.46
CA ILE A 238 23.74 -0.92 10.16
C ILE A 238 24.91 -1.36 9.28
N GLN A 239 26.11 -1.46 9.85
CA GLN A 239 27.33 -1.91 9.16
C GLN A 239 27.11 -3.28 8.48
N ARG A 240 26.57 -4.25 9.23
CA ARG A 240 26.32 -5.61 8.71
C ARG A 240 25.40 -5.60 7.48
N ASN A 241 24.40 -4.73 7.47
CA ASN A 241 23.39 -4.71 6.40
C ASN A 241 23.83 -3.94 5.16
N LEU A 242 24.71 -2.95 5.34
CA LEU A 242 25.25 -2.15 4.24
C LEU A 242 26.52 -2.74 3.61
N ASP A 243 27.11 -3.79 4.19
CA ASP A 243 28.42 -4.33 3.82
C ASP A 243 29.51 -3.23 3.83
N TYR A 244 29.38 -2.27 4.76
CA TYR A 244 30.29 -1.15 4.89
C TYR A 244 30.78 -1.03 6.33
N ASN A 245 32.10 -0.79 6.49
CA ASN A 245 32.73 -0.71 7.81
C ASN A 245 32.83 0.75 8.28
N PHE A 246 32.22 1.04 9.44
CA PHE A 246 32.31 2.33 10.12
C PHE A 246 33.25 2.28 11.33
N ASP A 247 34.36 1.55 11.26
CA ASP A 247 35.30 1.36 12.36
C ASP A 247 35.91 2.69 12.87
N PHE A 248 35.74 3.77 12.13
CA PHE A 248 36.14 5.10 12.55
C PHE A 248 35.15 5.76 13.54
N ILE A 249 33.96 5.18 13.74
CA ILE A 249 32.99 5.65 14.74
C ILE A 249 33.18 4.86 16.03
N GLU A 250 33.48 5.57 17.12
CA GLU A 250 33.72 4.96 18.44
C GLU A 250 32.42 4.53 19.12
N ASN A 251 31.42 5.39 19.08
CA ASN A 251 30.15 5.08 19.73
C ASN A 251 29.34 4.05 18.94
N SER A 252 28.99 2.94 19.59
CA SER A 252 28.19 1.88 18.99
C SER A 252 26.73 2.28 18.77
N LYS A 253 26.25 3.32 19.48
CA LYS A 253 24.87 3.81 19.43
C LYS A 253 24.83 5.30 19.18
N VAL A 254 24.00 5.73 18.23
CA VAL A 254 23.80 7.13 17.87
C VAL A 254 22.30 7.44 17.84
N ASN A 255 21.92 8.53 18.52
CA ASN A 255 20.55 9.05 18.38
C ASN A 255 20.44 9.82 17.07
N LEU A 256 19.55 9.41 16.20
CA LEU A 256 19.29 10.12 14.96
C LEU A 256 17.83 10.08 14.52
N SER A 257 17.46 11.06 13.70
CA SER A 257 16.22 11.09 12.93
C SER A 257 16.54 11.32 11.47
N SER A 258 15.74 10.79 10.56
CA SER A 258 15.94 11.03 9.14
C SER A 258 14.63 11.31 8.40
N ASN A 259 14.77 12.07 7.32
CA ASN A 259 13.73 12.26 6.31
C ASN A 259 14.38 12.06 4.94
N ASN A 260 13.93 11.04 4.24
CA ASN A 260 14.53 10.59 2.99
C ASN A 260 13.46 10.61 1.92
N LYS A 261 13.64 11.43 0.88
CA LYS A 261 12.79 11.46 -0.31
C LYS A 261 13.50 10.79 -1.45
N PHE A 262 12.83 9.89 -2.14
CA PHE A 262 13.42 9.17 -3.26
C PHE A 262 12.50 9.17 -4.48
N SER A 263 13.14 9.09 -5.64
CA SER A 263 12.49 8.91 -6.94
C SER A 263 13.36 8.01 -7.80
N PHE A 264 12.74 7.05 -8.50
CA PHE A 264 13.44 6.25 -9.49
C PHE A 264 12.47 5.67 -10.52
N SER A 265 13.02 5.30 -11.67
CA SER A 265 12.29 4.56 -12.70
C SER A 265 12.71 3.09 -12.68
N LEU A 266 11.73 2.19 -12.80
CA LEU A 266 11.96 0.76 -12.96
C LEU A 266 11.61 0.36 -14.39
N ILE A 267 12.63 0.13 -15.23
CA ILE A 267 12.46 -0.22 -16.63
C ILE A 267 12.36 -1.74 -16.78
N ASN A 268 11.37 -2.20 -17.57
CA ASN A 268 11.11 -3.62 -17.83
C ASN A 268 11.01 -4.47 -16.54
N LYS A 269 10.52 -3.87 -15.44
CA LYS A 269 10.38 -4.50 -14.10
C LYS A 269 11.70 -5.03 -13.49
N LYS A 270 12.86 -4.67 -14.02
CA LYS A 270 14.16 -5.24 -13.61
C LYS A 270 15.27 -4.23 -13.38
N LYS A 271 15.33 -3.14 -14.16
CA LYS A 271 16.44 -2.19 -14.12
C LYS A 271 16.01 -0.89 -13.46
N ILE A 272 16.71 -0.51 -12.39
CA ILE A 272 16.55 0.82 -11.79
C ILE A 272 17.29 1.84 -12.64
N ASP A 273 16.61 2.92 -12.99
CA ASP A 273 17.13 4.05 -13.74
C ASP A 273 16.69 5.36 -13.08
N LYS A 274 17.43 6.44 -13.35
CA LYS A 274 17.14 7.80 -12.86
C LYS A 274 16.90 7.85 -11.34
N PHE A 275 17.73 7.13 -10.56
CA PHE A 275 17.63 7.17 -9.11
C PHE A 275 18.03 8.54 -8.56
N GLU A 276 17.15 9.15 -7.79
CA GLU A 276 17.37 10.39 -7.07
C GLU A 276 17.05 10.13 -5.58
N LEU A 277 17.88 10.67 -4.69
CA LEU A 277 17.70 10.60 -3.25
C LEU A 277 18.02 11.94 -2.62
N LYS A 278 17.10 12.46 -1.79
CA LYS A 278 17.34 13.60 -0.91
C LYS A 278 17.13 13.14 0.51
N SER A 279 18.20 13.14 1.29
CA SER A 279 18.19 12.72 2.68
C SER A 279 18.61 13.85 3.60
N LYS A 280 17.87 14.02 4.68
CA LYS A 280 18.20 14.90 5.79
C LYS A 280 18.24 14.06 7.05
N ILE A 281 19.43 13.97 7.67
CA ILE A 281 19.68 13.20 8.87
C ILE A 281 20.12 14.17 9.97
N ASN A 282 19.42 14.18 11.10
CA ASN A 282 19.84 14.92 12.29
C ASN A 282 20.33 13.91 13.32
N PHE A 283 21.46 14.19 13.95
CA PHE A 283 22.08 13.33 14.95
C PHE A 283 22.57 14.13 16.16
N ASP A 284 22.65 13.46 17.34
CA ASP A 284 23.11 14.13 18.58
C ASP A 284 24.62 14.19 18.66
N GLU A 285 25.26 13.04 18.78
CA GLU A 285 26.71 12.96 18.96
C GLU A 285 27.29 11.81 18.15
N ILE A 286 28.35 12.09 17.41
CA ILE A 286 29.21 11.08 16.78
C ILE A 286 30.66 11.29 17.28
N LYS A 287 31.18 10.25 17.92
CA LYS A 287 32.59 10.21 18.39
C LYS A 287 33.41 9.45 17.37
N PHE A 288 34.50 10.07 16.94
CA PHE A 288 35.45 9.42 16.03
C PHE A 288 36.61 8.85 16.85
N ASN A 289 37.03 7.66 16.50
CA ASN A 289 38.15 7.01 17.16
C ASN A 289 39.51 7.51 16.67
N LYS A 290 40.57 7.14 17.40
CA LYS A 290 41.94 7.56 17.11
C LYS A 290 42.49 7.12 15.74
N ASN A 291 41.82 6.17 15.04
CA ASN A 291 42.26 5.71 13.73
C ASN A 291 42.14 6.77 12.62
N LEU A 292 41.33 7.80 12.84
CA LEU A 292 41.29 8.96 11.95
C LEU A 292 42.39 10.00 12.24
N ASN A 293 43.27 9.78 13.25
CA ASN A 293 44.25 10.76 13.74
C ASN A 293 43.64 12.13 14.08
N LEU A 294 42.34 12.20 14.25
CA LEU A 294 41.60 13.42 14.58
C LEU A 294 40.72 13.13 15.79
N PRO A 295 41.13 13.52 17.01
CA PRO A 295 40.27 13.38 18.20
C PRO A 295 39.15 14.41 18.16
N ILE A 296 38.10 14.10 17.40
CA ILE A 296 36.97 15.00 17.14
C ILE A 296 35.67 14.35 17.59
N ASN A 297 34.87 15.10 18.30
CA ASN A 297 33.45 14.77 18.49
C ASN A 297 32.62 15.77 17.71
N ILE A 298 31.59 15.26 17.06
CA ILE A 298 30.61 16.07 16.33
C ILE A 298 29.27 15.98 17.06
N ASN A 299 28.73 17.14 17.45
CA ASN A 299 27.50 17.19 18.22
C ASN A 299 26.44 18.02 17.52
N ASN A 300 25.15 17.62 17.70
CA ASN A 300 23.99 18.31 17.16
C ASN A 300 24.14 18.61 15.67
N GLY A 301 24.47 17.57 14.91
CA GLY A 301 24.75 17.68 13.49
C GLY A 301 23.54 17.45 12.61
N GLU A 302 23.59 18.11 11.46
CA GLU A 302 22.68 17.89 10.34
C GLU A 302 23.49 17.44 9.13
N LEU A 303 23.16 16.27 8.57
CA LEU A 303 23.74 15.73 7.35
C LEU A 303 22.67 15.80 6.25
N LYS A 304 22.96 16.48 5.16
CA LYS A 304 22.17 16.50 3.94
C LYS A 304 22.88 15.74 2.84
N ILE A 305 22.18 14.82 2.22
CA ILE A 305 22.66 14.06 1.05
C ILE A 305 21.72 14.35 -0.10
N ASP A 306 22.25 14.81 -1.21
CA ASP A 306 21.53 14.91 -2.48
C ASP A 306 22.25 14.02 -3.50
N TYR A 307 21.56 13.00 -3.98
CA TYR A 307 22.08 12.11 -5.02
C TYR A 307 21.20 12.22 -6.25
N LYS A 308 21.80 12.66 -7.36
CA LYS A 308 21.14 12.80 -8.64
C LYS A 308 22.15 12.65 -9.77
N ASN A 309 21.78 11.96 -10.86
CA ASN A 309 22.63 11.82 -12.06
C ASN A 309 24.04 11.32 -11.75
N HIS A 310 24.19 10.34 -10.85
CA HIS A 310 25.48 9.79 -10.40
C HIS A 310 26.38 10.80 -9.66
N ILE A 311 25.84 11.92 -9.23
CA ILE A 311 26.55 12.92 -8.42
C ILE A 311 26.01 12.82 -6.99
N PHE A 312 26.95 12.78 -6.04
CA PHE A 312 26.66 12.88 -4.61
C PHE A 312 27.10 14.26 -4.12
N ASP A 313 26.15 15.00 -3.55
CA ASP A 313 26.42 16.21 -2.81
C ASP A 313 26.12 15.96 -1.33
N ILE A 314 27.13 16.06 -0.49
CA ILE A 314 27.02 15.83 0.95
C ILE A 314 27.35 17.14 1.65
N ASN A 315 26.44 17.61 2.49
CA ASN A 315 26.60 18.80 3.30
C ASN A 315 26.42 18.42 4.77
N VAL A 316 27.43 18.66 5.58
CA VAL A 316 27.40 18.43 7.03
C VAL A 316 27.46 19.78 7.71
N ASN A 317 26.52 20.05 8.59
CA ASN A 317 26.49 21.20 9.45
C ASN A 317 26.45 20.73 10.91
N SER A 318 27.48 21.03 11.72
CA SER A 318 27.58 20.49 13.07
C SER A 318 28.52 21.32 13.92
N LYS A 319 28.42 21.13 15.23
CA LYS A 319 29.40 21.65 16.18
C LYS A 319 30.51 20.63 16.36
N ILE A 320 31.79 21.07 16.21
CA ILE A 320 32.96 20.23 16.35
C ILE A 320 33.61 20.54 17.68
N TYR A 321 33.95 19.47 18.41
CA TYR A 321 34.73 19.53 19.65
C TYR A 321 36.04 18.80 19.42
N PHE A 322 37.15 19.51 19.62
CA PHE A 322 38.49 18.90 19.61
C PHE A 322 38.79 18.35 20.99
N LEU A 323 39.11 17.08 21.08
CA LEU A 323 39.55 16.44 22.32
C LEU A 323 41.03 16.73 22.49
N SER A 324 41.38 17.71 23.31
CA SER A 324 42.75 17.89 23.75
C SER A 324 43.02 17.07 25.03
N ASP A 325 44.20 16.47 25.14
CA ASP A 325 44.59 15.54 26.23
C ASP A 325 44.56 16.13 27.63
N GLU A 326 44.32 17.42 27.81
CA GLU A 326 44.28 18.06 29.11
C GLU A 326 43.10 19.02 29.21
N LYS A 327 42.25 18.81 30.21
CA LYS A 327 41.27 19.67 30.93
C LYS A 327 40.93 21.09 30.40
N LYS A 328 41.20 21.44 29.16
CA LYS A 328 40.80 22.70 28.53
C LYS A 328 39.43 22.60 27.92
N GLN A 329 38.66 23.66 28.09
CA GLN A 329 37.32 23.78 27.43
C GLN A 329 37.47 23.48 25.94
N PRO A 330 36.60 22.61 25.39
CA PRO A 330 36.68 22.29 23.98
C PRO A 330 36.49 23.56 23.13
N ASN A 331 37.37 23.76 22.15
CA ASN A 331 37.16 24.80 21.16
C ASN A 331 35.94 24.46 20.33
N LEU A 332 34.88 25.25 20.48
CA LEU A 332 33.68 25.13 19.68
C LEU A 332 33.96 25.76 18.31
N GLY A 333 33.87 24.93 17.27
CA GLY A 333 33.89 25.37 15.87
C GLY A 333 32.64 24.92 15.15
N ASP A 334 32.10 25.77 14.30
CA ASP A 334 31.09 25.33 13.32
C ASP A 334 31.82 24.83 12.07
N ALA A 335 31.55 23.60 11.65
CA ALA A 335 32.12 23.07 10.44
C ALA A 335 31.04 22.81 9.39
N LYS A 336 31.30 23.26 8.18
CA LYS A 336 30.54 22.98 7.01
C LYS A 336 31.41 22.25 5.99
N PHE A 337 31.13 20.99 5.74
CA PHE A 337 31.81 20.19 4.72
C PHE A 337 30.92 20.04 3.50
N LEU A 338 31.46 20.33 2.33
CA LEU A 338 30.82 20.05 1.05
C LEU A 338 31.67 19.02 0.31
N ILE A 339 31.11 17.84 0.06
CA ILE A 339 31.79 16.80 -0.73
C ILE A 339 30.92 16.54 -1.96
N SER A 340 31.45 16.82 -3.14
CA SER A 340 30.81 16.47 -4.40
C SER A 340 31.67 15.45 -5.12
N LYS A 341 31.14 14.27 -5.41
CA LYS A 341 31.83 13.20 -6.14
C LYS A 341 30.98 12.72 -7.29
N LYS A 342 31.49 12.86 -8.51
CA LYS A 342 30.88 12.27 -9.70
C LYS A 342 31.37 10.82 -9.83
N LYS A 343 30.44 9.86 -9.87
CA LYS A 343 30.79 8.48 -10.18
C LYS A 343 31.12 8.40 -11.67
N LYS A 344 32.36 8.00 -12.01
CA LYS A 344 32.79 7.76 -13.40
C LYS A 344 32.11 6.51 -13.98
#